data_6c1f0d07349af1b0d7735519193c3aad
#
_entry.id   6c1f0d07349af1b0d7735519193c3aad
#
_cell.length_a   1.000
_cell.length_b   1.000
_cell.length_c   1.000
_cell.angle_alpha   90.00
_cell.angle_beta   90.00
_cell.angle_gamma   90.00
#
_symmetry.space_group_name_H-M   'P 1'
#
loop_
_entity.id
_entity.type
_entity.pdbx_description
1 polymer ?
#
loop_
_entity_poly.entity_id
_entity_poly.type
_entity_poly.pdbx_seq_one_letter_code
_entity_poly.pdbx_strand_id
1 'polypeptide(L)' 'MNKEVYDLAHKLADKWCLNMIGAKKIENYIYVRGYDRSFPHAVATAKFDIDTGKFVEKWGFYGCPVTITDGMYE' A
#
# COMPACT_ATOMS: atom_id res chain seq x y z
N MET A 1 8.08 -8.09 11.26
CA MET A 1 6.87 -7.86 10.41
C MET A 1 5.63 -7.79 11.28
N ASN A 2 4.78 -6.81 11.06
CA ASN A 2 3.50 -6.71 11.76
C ASN A 2 2.43 -7.45 10.92
N LYS A 3 1.93 -8.56 11.45
CA LYS A 3 0.97 -9.40 10.73
C LYS A 3 -0.37 -8.69 10.45
N GLU A 4 -0.84 -7.87 11.37
CA GLU A 4 -2.09 -7.12 11.17
C GLU A 4 -1.96 -6.15 10.00
N VAL A 5 -0.84 -5.46 9.91
CA VAL A 5 -0.55 -4.56 8.79
C VAL A 5 -0.44 -5.34 7.49
N TYR A 6 0.26 -6.47 7.51
CA TYR A 6 0.39 -7.35 6.34
C TYR A 6 -0.99 -7.81 5.84
N ASP A 7 -1.82 -8.33 6.72
CA ASP A 7 -3.13 -8.88 6.35
C ASP A 7 -4.04 -7.79 5.78
N LEU A 8 -4.08 -6.63 6.42
CA LEU A 8 -4.89 -5.51 5.95
C LEU A 8 -4.39 -5.00 4.58
N ALA A 9 -3.09 -4.82 4.46
CA ALA A 9 -2.47 -4.36 3.22
C ALA A 9 -2.75 -5.33 2.07
N HIS A 10 -2.65 -6.64 2.33
CA HIS A 10 -2.91 -7.68 1.34
C HIS A 10 -4.35 -7.61 0.83
N LYS A 11 -5.30 -7.47 1.73
CA LYS A 11 -6.71 -7.35 1.38
C LYS A 11 -6.99 -6.13 0.50
N LEU A 12 -6.41 -4.99 0.85
CA LEU A 12 -6.58 -3.76 0.09
C LEU A 12 -5.85 -3.82 -1.26
N ALA A 13 -4.64 -4.39 -1.27
CA ALA A 13 -3.86 -4.55 -2.50
C ALA A 13 -4.61 -5.42 -3.51
N ASP A 14 -5.20 -6.53 -3.08
CA ASP A 14 -5.97 -7.39 -3.96
C ASP A 14 -7.17 -6.66 -4.57
N LYS A 15 -7.87 -5.88 -3.76
CA LYS A 15 -9.02 -5.12 -4.22
C LYS A 15 -8.65 -4.09 -5.28
N TRP A 16 -7.45 -3.53 -5.20
CA TRP A 16 -6.96 -2.48 -6.09
C TRP A 16 -5.96 -2.99 -7.14
N CYS A 17 -5.87 -4.31 -7.30
CA CYS A 17 -5.01 -4.94 -8.32
C CYS A 17 -3.53 -4.55 -8.19
N LEU A 18 -3.02 -4.51 -6.97
CA LEU A 18 -1.62 -4.28 -6.68
C LEU A 18 -0.95 -5.58 -6.23
N ASN A 19 0.24 -5.84 -6.74
CA ASN A 19 1.13 -6.86 -6.21
C ASN A 19 1.95 -6.21 -5.11
N MET A 20 1.56 -6.45 -3.86
CA MET A 20 2.09 -5.77 -2.69
C MET A 20 3.56 -6.11 -2.45
N ILE A 21 4.37 -5.07 -2.17
CA ILE A 21 5.78 -5.23 -1.79
C ILE A 21 6.09 -4.67 -0.41
N GLY A 22 5.24 -3.85 0.15
CA GLY A 22 5.39 -3.31 1.49
C GLY A 22 4.22 -2.45 1.88
N ALA A 23 4.08 -2.18 3.17
CA ALA A 23 3.04 -1.32 3.69
C ALA A 23 3.44 -0.69 5.02
N LYS A 24 2.86 0.46 5.32
CA LYS A 24 3.07 1.13 6.60
C LYS A 24 1.77 1.77 7.08
N LYS A 25 1.44 1.51 8.34
CA LYS A 25 0.31 2.14 9.00
C LYS A 25 0.79 3.42 9.69
N ILE A 26 0.12 4.52 9.41
CA ILE A 26 0.38 5.81 10.07
C ILE A 26 -0.96 6.37 10.52
N GLU A 27 -1.16 6.46 11.84
CA GLU A 27 -2.42 6.91 12.44
C GLU A 27 -3.58 6.06 11.93
N ASN A 28 -4.59 6.65 11.32
CA ASN A 28 -5.76 5.95 10.82
C ASN A 28 -5.68 5.61 9.33
N TYR A 29 -4.48 5.65 8.78
CA TYR A 29 -4.25 5.36 7.36
C TYR A 29 -3.24 4.25 7.18
N ILE A 30 -3.35 3.54 6.08
CA ILE A 30 -2.36 2.57 5.66
C ILE A 30 -1.89 2.91 4.25
N TYR A 31 -0.57 2.91 4.07
CA TYR A 31 0.08 3.14 2.79
C TYR A 31 0.57 1.79 2.28
N VAL A 32 0.10 1.41 1.10
CA VAL A 32 0.44 0.11 0.49
C VAL A 32 1.20 0.35 -0.79
N ARG A 33 2.42 -0.15 -0.86
CA ARG A 33 3.27 -0.07 -2.05
C ARG A 33 3.25 -1.38 -2.79
N GLY A 34 3.16 -1.32 -4.11
CA GLY A 34 3.14 -2.51 -4.92
C GLY A 34 3.29 -2.22 -6.40
N TYR A 35 3.36 -3.30 -7.20
CA TYR A 35 3.33 -3.21 -8.64
C TYR A 35 1.89 -3.24 -9.12
N ASP A 36 1.57 -2.35 -10.06
CA ASP A 36 0.25 -2.36 -10.69
C ASP A 36 0.15 -3.56 -11.63
N ARG A 37 -0.88 -4.39 -11.46
CA ARG A 37 -1.08 -5.59 -12.28
C ARG A 37 -1.36 -5.25 -13.74
N SER A 38 -1.93 -4.08 -13.99
CA SER A 38 -2.20 -3.60 -15.36
C SER A 38 -0.94 -3.09 -16.04
N PHE A 39 0.04 -2.65 -15.25
CA PHE A 39 1.33 -2.14 -15.72
C PHE A 39 2.43 -2.75 -14.86
N PRO A 40 2.88 -3.99 -15.19
CA PRO A 40 3.76 -4.78 -14.29
C PRO A 40 5.07 -4.11 -13.90
N HIS A 41 5.51 -3.10 -14.65
CA HIS A 41 6.75 -2.37 -14.34
C HIS A 41 6.49 -1.07 -13.56
N ALA A 42 5.23 -0.73 -13.33
CA ALA A 42 4.87 0.49 -12.62
C ALA A 42 4.72 0.22 -11.13
N VAL A 43 5.50 0.93 -10.31
CA VAL A 43 5.38 0.90 -8.86
C VAL A 43 4.49 2.04 -8.43
N ALA A 44 3.57 1.77 -7.53
CA ALA A 44 2.68 2.76 -6.97
C ALA A 44 2.53 2.57 -5.47
N THR A 45 2.22 3.65 -4.76
CA THR A 45 1.84 3.60 -3.35
C THR A 45 0.45 4.19 -3.22
N ALA A 46 -0.46 3.45 -2.61
CA ALA A 46 -1.83 3.88 -2.39
C ALA A 46 -2.09 4.06 -0.90
N LYS A 47 -2.80 5.11 -0.56
CA LYS A 47 -3.21 5.42 0.82
C LYS A 47 -4.68 5.08 0.99
N PHE A 48 -5.00 4.37 2.06
CA PHE A 48 -6.37 3.99 2.40
C PHE A 48 -6.71 4.40 3.82
N ASP A 49 -7.97 4.74 4.03
CA ASP A 49 -8.54 4.91 5.37
C ASP A 49 -8.75 3.52 5.98
N ILE A 50 -8.22 3.27 7.17
CA ILE A 50 -8.30 1.96 7.81
C ILE A 50 -9.73 1.62 8.23
N ASP A 51 -10.48 2.58 8.74
CA ASP A 51 -11.83 2.31 9.26
C ASP A 51 -12.82 1.97 8.15
N THR A 52 -12.70 2.61 7.01
CA THR A 52 -13.65 2.45 5.91
C THR A 52 -13.13 1.60 4.77
N GLY A 53 -11.81 1.42 4.69
CA GLY A 53 -11.15 0.77 3.55
C GLY A 53 -11.17 1.60 2.29
N LYS A 54 -11.57 2.87 2.38
CA LYS A 54 -11.68 3.73 1.20
C LYS A 54 -10.32 4.25 0.74
N PHE A 55 -10.17 4.27 -0.58
CA PHE A 55 -9.02 4.87 -1.23
C PHE A 55 -8.99 6.38 -0.97
N VAL A 56 -7.82 6.90 -0.64
CA VAL A 56 -7.62 8.33 -0.38
C VAL A 56 -6.78 8.98 -1.46
N GLU A 57 -5.58 8.44 -1.74
CA GLU A 57 -4.65 9.04 -2.67
C GLU A 57 -3.67 7.99 -3.18
N LYS A 58 -3.10 8.22 -4.36
CA LYS A 58 -2.14 7.32 -4.99
C LYS A 58 -0.98 8.13 -5.57
N TRP A 59 0.23 7.62 -5.39
CA TRP A 59 1.46 8.17 -5.96
C TRP A 59 2.12 7.13 -6.84
N GLY A 60 2.83 7.58 -7.86
CA GLY A 60 3.69 6.72 -8.66
C GLY A 60 4.98 6.38 -7.92
N PHE A 61 6.05 6.13 -8.69
CA PHE A 61 7.34 5.77 -8.10
C PHE A 61 7.90 6.89 -7.20
N TYR A 62 7.68 8.14 -7.57
CA TYR A 62 8.14 9.31 -6.82
C TYR A 62 6.95 10.09 -6.24
N GLY A 63 7.22 10.91 -5.23
CA GLY A 63 6.26 11.85 -4.68
C GLY A 63 5.50 11.40 -3.45
N CYS A 64 5.55 10.12 -3.10
CA CYS A 64 4.92 9.65 -1.87
C CYS A 64 5.68 10.21 -0.65
N PRO A 65 4.97 10.84 0.31
CA PRO A 65 5.61 11.40 1.51
C PRO A 65 6.10 10.35 2.49
N VAL A 66 5.72 9.08 2.29
CA VAL A 66 6.09 7.97 3.17
C VAL A 66 7.03 7.03 2.44
N THR A 67 8.17 6.73 3.05
CA THR A 67 9.12 5.77 2.49
C THR A 67 8.74 4.36 2.90
N ILE A 68 8.48 3.51 1.91
CA ILE A 68 8.16 2.09 2.12
C ILE A 68 9.19 1.28 1.36
N THR A 69 9.95 0.46 2.08
CA THR A 69 10.93 -0.45 1.48
C THR A 69 10.33 -1.83 1.28
N ASP A 70 10.95 -2.61 0.40
CA ASP A 70 10.49 -3.97 0.11
C ASP A 70 10.52 -4.82 1.38
N GLY A 71 9.40 -5.48 1.67
CA GLY A 71 9.27 -6.33 2.85
C GLY A 71 8.93 -5.58 4.14
N MET A 72 8.79 -4.27 4.08
CA MET A 72 8.34 -3.47 5.23
C MET A 72 6.84 -3.68 5.44
N TYR A 73 6.45 -4.08 6.66
CA TYR A 73 5.06 -4.19 7.09
C TYR A 73 5.00 -3.70 8.52
N GLU A 74 4.83 -2.40 8.69
CA GLU A 74 4.91 -1.75 10.00
C GLU A 74 3.64 -0.98 10.40
#